data_2b4f2fb9b6259aca2fc070b5153621b7
#
_entry.id   2b4f2fb9b6259aca2fc070b5153621b7
#
_cell.length_a   1.000
_cell.length_b   1.000
_cell.length_c   1.000
_cell.angle_alpha   90.00
_cell.angle_beta   90.00
_cell.angle_gamma   90.00
#
_symmetry.space_group_name_H-M   'P 1'
#
loop_
_entity.id
_entity.type
_entity.pdbx_description
1 polymer ?
#
loop_
_entity_poly.entity_id
_entity_poly.type
_entity_poly.pdbx_seq_one_letter_code
_entity_poly.pdbx_strand_id
1 'polypeptide(L)'
;MLDKYVDTKKLEQSYAPTREGVVDAYFSADVETDGPIPGPFSMLSFALVYAGSFDGLRFERPTNYARTFYRELKPISDQFQPEALEVNGLDRGRLVIEGADPTKTMTEASQWVRAIAGQAKPVLVAYPLSFDWAWLYWYFVRFSEDGSPFGYSRCFDLKTALSIKGSTPIAASGRSRLTGSLKSTRAHTHHALDDAIEQAEIFANVFEWEGTRGGAY
;
A
#
# COMPACT_ATOMS: atom_id res chain seq x y z
N MET A 1 48.58 9.18 -2.90
CA MET A 1 48.78 8.59 -1.56
C MET A 1 47.60 8.98 -0.71
N LEU A 2 46.52 8.15 -0.71
CA LEU A 2 45.42 8.18 0.25
C LEU A 2 44.56 6.91 0.01
N ASP A 3 45.17 5.75 0.33
CA ASP A 3 44.44 4.52 0.61
C ASP A 3 43.86 4.64 2.02
N LYS A 4 42.60 4.99 2.15
CA LYS A 4 41.83 4.68 3.36
C LYS A 4 40.98 3.47 3.05
N TYR A 5 41.49 2.30 3.35
CA TYR A 5 40.74 1.06 3.48
C TYR A 5 39.51 1.31 4.39
N VAL A 6 38.36 1.39 3.79
CA VAL A 6 37.09 1.26 4.54
C VAL A 6 36.99 -0.22 4.89
N ASP A 7 37.10 -0.54 6.18
CA ASP A 7 36.95 -1.90 6.68
C ASP A 7 35.49 -2.36 6.45
N THR A 8 35.29 -3.08 5.33
CA THR A 8 33.97 -3.60 4.92
C THR A 8 33.38 -4.54 5.97
N LYS A 9 34.18 -5.22 6.80
CA LYS A 9 33.72 -6.06 7.92
C LYS A 9 33.08 -5.25 9.04
N LYS A 10 33.50 -3.99 9.24
CA LYS A 10 32.85 -3.10 10.21
C LYS A 10 31.50 -2.57 9.73
N LEU A 11 31.32 -2.43 8.42
CA LEU A 11 30.03 -2.04 7.83
C LEU A 11 28.99 -3.17 7.90
N GLU A 12 29.40 -4.44 7.76
CA GLU A 12 28.50 -5.59 7.88
C GLU A 12 28.02 -5.80 9.32
N GLN A 13 28.84 -5.48 10.34
CA GLN A 13 28.43 -5.58 11.75
C GLN A 13 27.53 -4.44 12.23
N SER A 14 27.48 -3.30 11.53
CA SER A 14 26.66 -2.14 11.93
C SER A 14 25.21 -2.21 11.47
N TYR A 15 24.85 -3.19 10.61
CA TYR A 15 23.50 -3.32 10.03
C TYR A 15 22.85 -4.66 10.36
N ALA A 16 23.13 -5.25 11.53
CA ALA A 16 22.31 -6.34 12.04
C ALA A 16 21.07 -5.73 12.70
N PRO A 17 19.89 -5.72 12.03
CA PRO A 17 18.67 -5.27 12.70
C PRO A 17 18.44 -6.17 13.91
N THR A 18 18.16 -5.58 15.06
CA THR A 18 17.65 -6.30 16.21
C THR A 18 16.28 -6.88 15.80
N ARG A 19 16.24 -8.18 15.51
CA ARG A 19 15.03 -8.88 15.04
C ARG A 19 14.05 -9.22 16.16
N GLU A 20 14.42 -8.99 17.41
CA GLU A 20 13.63 -9.42 18.55
C GLU A 20 12.33 -8.61 18.69
N GLY A 21 11.22 -9.28 18.50
CA GLY A 21 9.90 -8.85 18.95
C GLY A 21 9.15 -7.84 18.05
N VAL A 22 9.69 -7.44 16.90
CA VAL A 22 8.96 -6.56 15.99
C VAL A 22 8.22 -7.38 14.93
N VAL A 23 6.91 -7.24 14.88
CA VAL A 23 6.05 -7.83 13.84
C VAL A 23 5.47 -6.72 12.99
N ASP A 24 5.56 -6.84 11.68
CA ASP A 24 4.86 -5.99 10.72
C ASP A 24 3.49 -6.58 10.39
N ALA A 25 2.45 -5.75 10.36
CA ALA A 25 1.13 -6.09 9.86
C ALA A 25 0.86 -5.30 8.58
N TYR A 26 0.70 -5.99 7.46
CA TYR A 26 0.59 -5.39 6.14
C TYR A 26 -0.86 -5.12 5.76
N PHE A 27 -1.09 -3.93 5.20
CA PHE A 27 -2.39 -3.49 4.71
C PHE A 27 -2.24 -3.05 3.26
N SER A 28 -2.82 -3.81 2.35
CA SER A 28 -2.94 -3.41 0.94
C SER A 28 -3.94 -2.27 0.83
N ALA A 29 -3.59 -1.26 0.06
CA ALA A 29 -4.40 -0.06 -0.09
C ALA A 29 -4.56 0.30 -1.57
N ASP A 30 -5.75 0.79 -1.92
CA ASP A 30 -6.04 1.37 -3.21
C ASP A 30 -6.96 2.56 -3.05
N VAL A 31 -6.79 3.60 -3.88
CA VAL A 31 -7.56 4.84 -3.83
C VAL A 31 -8.10 5.22 -5.19
N GLU A 32 -9.35 5.70 -5.24
CA GLU A 32 -9.93 6.34 -6.41
C GLU A 32 -10.10 7.84 -6.16
N THR A 33 -9.73 8.65 -7.15
CA THR A 33 -9.60 10.10 -7.00
C THR A 33 -10.23 10.86 -8.15
N ASP A 34 -10.52 12.14 -7.95
CA ASP A 34 -11.02 13.03 -8.99
C ASP A 34 -9.92 13.91 -9.62
N GLY A 35 -8.63 13.57 -9.38
CA GLY A 35 -7.49 14.27 -9.95
C GLY A 35 -6.14 13.75 -9.47
N PRO A 36 -5.03 14.39 -9.85
CA PRO A 36 -3.69 13.80 -9.69
C PRO A 36 -3.04 13.96 -8.31
N ILE A 37 -3.50 14.91 -7.47
CA ILE A 37 -2.86 15.24 -6.19
C ILE A 37 -3.90 15.59 -5.12
N PRO A 38 -3.68 15.22 -3.84
CA PRO A 38 -4.58 15.59 -2.75
C PRO A 38 -4.52 17.10 -2.45
N GLY A 39 -5.60 17.61 -1.91
CA GLY A 39 -5.77 19.01 -1.54
C GLY A 39 -6.58 19.78 -2.59
N PRO A 40 -6.01 20.10 -3.77
CA PRO A 40 -6.82 20.63 -4.86
C PRO A 40 -7.89 19.68 -5.35
N PHE A 41 -7.59 18.38 -5.34
CA PHE A 41 -8.49 17.30 -5.76
C PHE A 41 -8.88 16.41 -4.58
N SER A 42 -9.89 15.59 -4.78
CA SER A 42 -10.49 14.77 -3.74
C SER A 42 -10.21 13.28 -3.94
N MET A 43 -9.94 12.55 -2.86
CA MET A 43 -10.08 11.12 -2.81
C MET A 43 -11.57 10.80 -2.70
N LEU A 44 -12.10 10.06 -3.67
CA LEU A 44 -13.51 9.73 -3.78
C LEU A 44 -13.86 8.39 -3.13
N SER A 45 -12.94 7.43 -3.18
CA SER A 45 -13.05 6.20 -2.40
C SER A 45 -11.68 5.66 -2.06
N PHE A 46 -11.62 4.80 -1.06
CA PHE A 46 -10.43 4.05 -0.73
C PHE A 46 -10.78 2.73 -0.06
N ALA A 47 -9.85 1.80 -0.15
CA ALA A 47 -9.90 0.54 0.58
C ALA A 47 -8.58 0.23 1.29
N LEU A 48 -8.71 -0.47 2.41
CA LEU A 48 -7.61 -1.08 3.15
C LEU A 48 -7.96 -2.55 3.36
N VAL A 49 -7.02 -3.44 3.07
CA VAL A 49 -7.20 -4.90 3.19
C VAL A 49 -6.04 -5.47 3.99
N TYR A 50 -6.31 -6.20 5.05
CA TYR A 50 -5.25 -6.90 5.77
C TYR A 50 -4.62 -7.96 4.86
N ALA A 51 -3.31 -7.83 4.61
CA ALA A 51 -2.58 -8.60 3.63
C ALA A 51 -1.61 -9.61 4.24
N GLY A 52 -1.51 -9.69 5.57
CA GLY A 52 -0.64 -10.64 6.28
C GLY A 52 0.26 -9.98 7.31
N SER A 53 1.10 -10.79 7.93
CA SER A 53 2.09 -10.32 8.91
C SER A 53 3.45 -10.98 8.72
N PHE A 54 4.51 -10.33 9.22
CA PHE A 54 5.88 -10.82 9.14
C PHE A 54 6.64 -10.50 10.42
N ASP A 55 7.23 -11.51 11.03
CA ASP A 55 7.98 -11.40 12.29
C ASP A 55 9.51 -11.29 12.08
N GLY A 56 9.94 -11.11 10.84
CA GLY A 56 11.36 -11.12 10.46
C GLY A 56 11.88 -12.49 10.02
N LEU A 57 11.12 -13.57 10.24
CA LEU A 57 11.46 -14.95 9.87
C LEU A 57 10.40 -15.60 9.00
N ARG A 58 9.12 -15.42 9.36
CA ARG A 58 7.99 -16.06 8.72
C ARG A 58 6.95 -15.04 8.29
N PHE A 59 6.50 -15.13 7.05
CA PHE A 59 5.32 -14.44 6.57
C PHE A 59 4.08 -15.29 6.80
N GLU A 60 3.08 -14.68 7.43
CA GLU A 60 1.77 -15.30 7.65
C GLU A 60 0.76 -14.69 6.67
N ARG A 61 0.49 -15.46 5.61
CA ARG A 61 -0.53 -15.13 4.62
C ARG A 61 -1.93 -15.30 5.24
N PRO A 62 -2.87 -14.36 5.06
CA PRO A 62 -4.23 -14.54 5.52
C PRO A 62 -4.93 -15.67 4.73
N THR A 63 -5.80 -16.44 5.38
CA THR A 63 -6.57 -17.52 4.74
C THR A 63 -7.61 -16.98 3.75
N ASN A 64 -8.04 -15.75 3.95
CA ASN A 64 -8.89 -14.99 3.04
C ASN A 64 -8.67 -13.49 3.26
N TYR A 65 -9.14 -12.67 2.34
CA TYR A 65 -9.00 -11.21 2.38
C TYR A 65 -10.30 -10.51 2.83
N ALA A 66 -11.04 -11.10 3.76
CA ALA A 66 -12.30 -10.57 4.26
C ALA A 66 -12.15 -9.43 5.29
N ARG A 67 -10.93 -9.25 5.85
CA ARG A 67 -10.66 -8.12 6.74
C ARG A 67 -10.40 -6.87 5.91
N THR A 68 -11.47 -6.13 5.63
CA THR A 68 -11.45 -4.96 4.73
C THR A 68 -12.07 -3.75 5.39
N PHE A 69 -11.61 -2.57 4.97
CA PHE A 69 -12.25 -1.29 5.22
C PHE A 69 -12.40 -0.58 3.88
N TYR A 70 -13.62 -0.24 3.49
CA TYR A 70 -13.94 0.49 2.25
C TYR A 70 -14.91 1.60 2.54
N ARG A 71 -14.69 2.77 1.98
CA ARG A 71 -15.61 3.91 2.04
C ARG A 71 -15.52 4.75 0.78
N GLU A 72 -16.68 5.26 0.38
CA GLU A 72 -16.80 6.36 -0.56
C GLU A 72 -16.91 7.67 0.23
N LEU A 73 -16.18 8.70 -0.21
CA LEU A 73 -16.00 9.95 0.52
C LEU A 73 -16.71 11.11 -0.16
N LYS A 74 -17.15 12.04 0.64
CA LYS A 74 -17.54 13.35 0.15
C LYS A 74 -16.33 14.09 -0.40
N PRO A 75 -16.42 14.67 -1.64
CA PRO A 75 -15.37 15.52 -2.18
C PRO A 75 -15.04 16.71 -1.28
N ILE A 76 -13.75 17.05 -1.20
CA ILE A 76 -13.24 18.13 -0.34
C ILE A 76 -13.04 19.47 -1.06
N SER A 77 -13.18 19.48 -2.37
CA SER A 77 -13.05 20.66 -3.23
C SER A 77 -14.01 20.58 -4.40
N ASP A 78 -14.18 21.70 -5.14
CA ASP A 78 -14.99 21.73 -6.36
C ASP A 78 -14.18 21.38 -7.60
N GLN A 79 -12.85 21.26 -7.48
CA GLN A 79 -11.97 20.91 -8.60
C GLN A 79 -12.00 19.40 -8.85
N PHE A 80 -12.09 19.02 -10.12
CA PHE A 80 -12.01 17.64 -10.58
C PHE A 80 -11.57 17.56 -12.04
N GLN A 81 -11.08 16.42 -12.46
CA GLN A 81 -10.76 16.10 -13.85
C GLN A 81 -11.77 15.07 -14.36
N PRO A 82 -12.56 15.37 -15.41
CA PRO A 82 -13.53 14.43 -15.98
C PRO A 82 -12.92 13.07 -16.33
N GLU A 83 -11.69 13.08 -16.86
CA GLU A 83 -10.96 11.88 -17.27
C GLU A 83 -10.70 10.93 -16.10
N ALA A 84 -10.49 11.46 -14.89
CA ALA A 84 -10.33 10.63 -13.69
C ALA A 84 -11.64 9.91 -13.32
N LEU A 85 -12.77 10.59 -13.48
CA LEU A 85 -14.11 10.00 -13.25
C LEU A 85 -14.47 8.95 -14.30
N GLU A 86 -14.02 9.12 -15.55
CA GLU A 86 -14.19 8.11 -16.61
C GLU A 86 -13.45 6.81 -16.29
N VAL A 87 -12.30 6.88 -15.61
CA VAL A 87 -11.50 5.72 -15.22
C VAL A 87 -12.16 4.94 -14.09
N ASN A 88 -12.58 5.61 -13.00
CA ASN A 88 -13.09 4.94 -11.81
C ASN A 88 -14.63 4.76 -11.81
N GLY A 89 -15.34 5.46 -12.71
CA GLY A 89 -16.80 5.33 -12.86
C GLY A 89 -17.64 5.85 -11.68
N LEU A 90 -17.03 6.59 -10.74
CA LEU A 90 -17.72 7.10 -9.56
C LEU A 90 -18.58 8.33 -9.92
N ASP A 91 -19.82 8.33 -9.47
CA ASP A 91 -20.72 9.48 -9.57
C ASP A 91 -20.36 10.52 -8.49
N ARG A 92 -19.52 11.48 -8.88
CA ARG A 92 -19.09 12.56 -7.99
C ARG A 92 -20.26 13.43 -7.49
N GLY A 93 -21.29 13.61 -8.33
CA GLY A 93 -22.51 14.36 -7.93
C GLY A 93 -23.24 13.67 -6.79
N ARG A 94 -23.40 12.36 -6.87
CA ARG A 94 -23.93 11.52 -5.77
C ARG A 94 -23.05 11.65 -4.52
N LEU A 95 -21.71 11.58 -4.66
CA LEU A 95 -20.79 11.64 -3.52
C LEU A 95 -20.79 13.00 -2.80
N VAL A 96 -21.12 14.09 -3.46
CA VAL A 96 -21.32 15.40 -2.81
C VAL A 96 -22.44 15.33 -1.76
N ILE A 97 -23.47 14.51 -2.02
CA ILE A 97 -24.67 14.38 -1.18
C ILE A 97 -24.52 13.23 -0.18
N GLU A 98 -24.11 12.05 -0.66
CA GLU A 98 -24.17 10.77 0.07
C GLU A 98 -22.80 10.31 0.59
N GLY A 99 -21.70 10.89 0.08
CA GLY A 99 -20.35 10.53 0.48
C GLY A 99 -20.10 10.70 1.97
N ALA A 100 -19.34 9.79 2.56
CA ALA A 100 -19.00 9.82 3.97
C ALA A 100 -18.11 11.04 4.32
N ASP A 101 -18.28 11.56 5.51
CA ASP A 101 -17.44 12.66 6.02
C ASP A 101 -15.98 12.21 6.14
N PRO A 102 -15.02 12.94 5.54
CA PRO A 102 -13.61 12.57 5.57
C PRO A 102 -13.02 12.47 6.98
N THR A 103 -13.39 13.40 7.90
CA THR A 103 -12.83 13.42 9.25
C THR A 103 -13.23 12.17 10.04
N LYS A 104 -14.53 11.88 10.03
CA LYS A 104 -15.06 10.69 10.68
C LYS A 104 -14.46 9.42 10.06
N THR A 105 -14.44 9.34 8.73
CA THR A 105 -14.00 8.15 8.02
C THR A 105 -12.52 7.87 8.20
N MET A 106 -11.65 8.88 8.12
CA MET A 106 -10.22 8.69 8.32
C MET A 106 -9.86 8.34 9.76
N THR A 107 -10.62 8.84 10.73
CA THR A 107 -10.49 8.44 12.15
C THR A 107 -10.90 6.98 12.34
N GLU A 108 -12.05 6.56 11.80
CA GLU A 108 -12.50 5.16 11.83
C GLU A 108 -11.50 4.22 11.14
N ALA A 109 -10.95 4.62 10.00
CA ALA A 109 -9.94 3.85 9.27
C ALA A 109 -8.64 3.68 10.09
N SER A 110 -8.16 4.75 10.73
CA SER A 110 -6.99 4.70 11.61
C SER A 110 -7.20 3.73 12.78
N GLN A 111 -8.36 3.81 13.42
CA GLN A 111 -8.74 2.93 14.53
C GLN A 111 -8.87 1.48 14.07
N TRP A 112 -9.48 1.23 12.92
CA TRP A 112 -9.63 -0.09 12.34
C TRP A 112 -8.26 -0.73 12.05
N VAL A 113 -7.33 0.00 11.41
CA VAL A 113 -5.96 -0.50 11.15
C VAL A 113 -5.27 -0.87 12.46
N ARG A 114 -5.32 0.00 13.48
CA ARG A 114 -4.71 -0.24 14.78
C ARG A 114 -5.32 -1.45 15.49
N ALA A 115 -6.64 -1.61 15.42
CA ALA A 115 -7.35 -2.75 16.01
C ALA A 115 -6.96 -4.07 15.35
N ILE A 116 -6.85 -4.10 14.01
CA ILE A 116 -6.42 -5.31 13.27
C ILE A 116 -4.94 -5.62 13.52
N ALA A 117 -4.07 -4.62 13.56
CA ALA A 117 -2.64 -4.80 13.80
C ALA A 117 -2.34 -5.25 15.24
N GLY A 118 -3.13 -4.86 16.22
CA GLY A 118 -2.89 -5.16 17.63
C GLY A 118 -1.53 -4.62 18.11
N GLN A 119 -0.61 -5.49 18.46
CA GLN A 119 0.74 -5.13 18.88
C GLN A 119 1.73 -4.99 17.71
N ALA A 120 1.38 -5.51 16.53
CA ALA A 120 2.21 -5.40 15.33
C ALA A 120 2.26 -3.95 14.82
N LYS A 121 3.25 -3.65 13.99
CA LYS A 121 3.44 -2.34 13.36
C LYS A 121 2.72 -2.31 12.01
N PRO A 122 1.70 -1.46 11.82
CA PRO A 122 1.02 -1.36 10.53
C PRO A 122 1.96 -0.85 9.43
N VAL A 123 1.95 -1.52 8.28
CA VAL A 123 2.70 -1.17 7.07
C VAL A 123 1.72 -1.08 5.91
N LEU A 124 1.71 0.05 5.19
CA LEU A 124 0.88 0.22 4.01
C LEU A 124 1.58 -0.39 2.80
N VAL A 125 0.85 -1.15 2.00
CA VAL A 125 1.32 -1.76 0.75
C VAL A 125 0.51 -1.21 -0.41
N ALA A 126 1.18 -0.81 -1.50
CA ALA A 126 0.51 -0.42 -2.73
C ALA A 126 1.33 -0.70 -3.99
N TYR A 127 0.69 -0.58 -5.19
CA TYR A 127 1.28 -0.94 -6.47
C TYR A 127 0.86 -0.01 -7.62
N PRO A 128 1.61 1.06 -7.93
CA PRO A 128 2.79 1.57 -7.22
C PRO A 128 2.40 2.33 -5.95
N LEU A 129 3.26 2.28 -4.95
CA LEU A 129 3.01 2.92 -3.65
C LEU A 129 2.87 4.45 -3.72
N SER A 130 3.62 5.09 -4.62
CA SER A 130 3.77 6.55 -4.63
C SER A 130 2.45 7.31 -4.74
N PHE A 131 1.49 6.78 -5.50
CA PHE A 131 0.17 7.40 -5.67
C PHE A 131 -0.69 7.22 -4.42
N ASP A 132 -0.96 5.98 -4.03
CA ASP A 132 -1.83 5.65 -2.89
C ASP A 132 -1.29 6.22 -1.57
N TRP A 133 0.04 6.16 -1.37
CA TRP A 133 0.68 6.74 -0.20
C TRP A 133 0.46 8.25 -0.11
N ALA A 134 0.65 8.99 -1.22
CA ALA A 134 0.49 10.44 -1.23
C ALA A 134 -0.93 10.84 -0.81
N TRP A 135 -1.93 10.14 -1.31
CA TRP A 135 -3.33 10.38 -0.98
C TRP A 135 -3.68 9.98 0.45
N LEU A 136 -3.43 8.73 0.83
CA LEU A 136 -3.81 8.21 2.13
C LEU A 136 -3.05 8.90 3.27
N TYR A 137 -1.74 9.11 3.11
CA TYR A 137 -0.96 9.80 4.14
C TYR A 137 -1.45 11.23 4.34
N TRP A 138 -1.70 11.97 3.25
CA TRP A 138 -2.24 13.32 3.33
C TRP A 138 -3.62 13.36 4.00
N TYR A 139 -4.53 12.44 3.62
CA TYR A 139 -5.86 12.36 4.21
C TYR A 139 -5.82 11.98 5.69
N PHE A 140 -4.98 11.03 6.09
CA PHE A 140 -4.80 10.70 7.51
C PHE A 140 -4.27 11.87 8.31
N VAL A 141 -3.26 12.59 7.82
CA VAL A 141 -2.70 13.75 8.52
C VAL A 141 -3.69 14.91 8.59
N ARG A 142 -4.48 15.09 7.53
CA ARG A 142 -5.41 16.22 7.42
C ARG A 142 -6.70 16.02 8.19
N PHE A 143 -7.23 14.80 8.21
CA PHE A 143 -8.59 14.53 8.66
C PHE A 143 -8.67 13.58 9.86
N SER A 144 -7.77 12.64 10.05
CA SER A 144 -7.87 11.73 11.18
C SER A 144 -7.49 12.39 12.49
N GLU A 145 -8.35 12.28 13.52
CA GLU A 145 -8.04 12.73 14.88
C GLU A 145 -6.89 11.95 15.50
N ASP A 146 -6.74 10.67 15.12
CA ASP A 146 -5.68 9.78 15.60
C ASP A 146 -4.40 9.80 14.72
N GLY A 147 -4.40 10.58 13.63
CA GLY A 147 -3.32 10.64 12.66
C GLY A 147 -3.15 9.35 11.85
N SER A 148 -2.05 9.26 11.10
CA SER A 148 -1.76 8.08 10.29
C SER A 148 -1.38 6.86 11.14
N PRO A 149 -2.04 5.69 10.96
CA PRO A 149 -1.67 4.47 11.67
C PRO A 149 -0.32 3.93 11.17
N PHE A 150 0.10 4.31 9.96
CA PHE A 150 1.36 3.88 9.33
C PHE A 150 2.55 4.78 9.68
N GLY A 151 2.34 5.86 10.49
CA GLY A 151 3.35 6.89 10.71
C GLY A 151 3.71 7.59 9.39
N TYR A 152 4.96 8.04 9.26
CA TYR A 152 5.43 8.76 8.05
C TYR A 152 6.27 7.89 7.09
N SER A 153 6.58 6.63 7.43
CA SER A 153 7.57 5.85 6.69
C SER A 153 7.29 4.35 6.61
N ARG A 154 6.27 3.83 7.30
CA ARG A 154 5.97 2.40 7.24
C ARG A 154 5.12 2.09 6.03
N CYS A 155 5.81 1.87 4.91
CA CYS A 155 5.19 1.57 3.64
C CYS A 155 6.05 0.62 2.82
N PHE A 156 5.43 -0.15 1.93
CA PHE A 156 6.03 -1.16 1.09
C PHE A 156 5.57 -0.99 -0.35
N ASP A 157 6.51 -0.75 -1.27
CA ASP A 157 6.24 -0.62 -2.70
C ASP A 157 6.41 -1.95 -3.41
N LEU A 158 5.31 -2.51 -3.91
CA LEU A 158 5.32 -3.76 -4.68
C LEU A 158 6.13 -3.67 -5.96
N LYS A 159 6.09 -2.53 -6.64
CA LYS A 159 6.83 -2.32 -7.89
C LYS A 159 8.35 -2.40 -7.67
N THR A 160 8.83 -1.80 -6.59
CA THR A 160 10.24 -1.86 -6.19
C THR A 160 10.62 -3.28 -5.77
N ALA A 161 9.79 -3.97 -5.00
CA ALA A 161 10.06 -5.34 -4.59
C ALA A 161 10.17 -6.29 -5.79
N LEU A 162 9.26 -6.17 -6.77
CA LEU A 162 9.31 -6.93 -8.03
C LEU A 162 10.56 -6.62 -8.85
N SER A 163 10.95 -5.35 -8.94
CA SER A 163 12.17 -4.94 -9.63
C SER A 163 13.41 -5.60 -9.04
N ILE A 164 13.54 -5.57 -7.71
CA ILE A 164 14.69 -6.13 -7.00
C ILE A 164 14.68 -7.67 -7.06
N LYS A 165 13.58 -8.32 -6.68
CA LYS A 165 13.46 -9.78 -6.65
C LYS A 165 13.51 -10.40 -8.06
N GLY A 166 12.95 -9.70 -9.06
CA GLY A 166 12.91 -10.13 -10.45
C GLY A 166 14.15 -9.74 -11.28
N SER A 167 15.09 -8.98 -10.72
CA SER A 167 16.24 -8.43 -11.43
C SER A 167 15.85 -7.70 -12.73
N THR A 168 14.78 -6.93 -12.68
CA THR A 168 14.21 -6.18 -13.80
C THR A 168 14.22 -4.68 -13.53
N PRO A 169 14.37 -3.82 -14.57
CA PRO A 169 14.20 -2.39 -14.39
C PRO A 169 12.83 -2.02 -13.81
N ILE A 170 12.76 -1.00 -12.96
CA ILE A 170 11.50 -0.58 -12.32
C ILE A 170 10.41 -0.21 -13.33
N ALA A 171 10.80 0.34 -14.49
CA ALA A 171 9.88 0.65 -15.59
C ALA A 171 9.25 -0.60 -16.23
N ALA A 172 9.89 -1.77 -16.08
CA ALA A 172 9.40 -3.06 -16.57
C ALA A 172 8.68 -3.89 -15.48
N SER A 173 8.59 -3.39 -14.25
CA SER A 173 7.99 -4.10 -13.11
C SER A 173 6.54 -3.67 -12.86
N GLY A 174 5.80 -3.33 -13.93
CA GLY A 174 4.38 -2.95 -13.84
C GLY A 174 3.45 -4.17 -13.75
N ARG A 175 2.24 -3.97 -13.22
CA ARG A 175 1.19 -4.99 -13.02
C ARG A 175 0.92 -5.82 -14.29
N SER A 176 0.84 -5.18 -15.46
CA SER A 176 0.60 -5.85 -16.74
C SER A 176 1.69 -6.86 -17.15
N ARG A 177 2.85 -6.80 -16.51
CA ARG A 177 3.98 -7.71 -16.80
C ARG A 177 4.10 -8.87 -15.82
N LEU A 178 3.24 -8.93 -14.81
CA LEU A 178 3.18 -10.08 -13.91
C LEU A 178 2.84 -11.35 -14.69
N THR A 179 3.49 -12.46 -14.35
CA THR A 179 3.28 -13.76 -14.98
C THR A 179 3.19 -14.87 -13.94
N GLY A 180 2.58 -16.00 -14.32
CA GLY A 180 2.55 -17.21 -13.51
C GLY A 180 1.94 -17.00 -12.11
N SER A 181 2.62 -17.56 -11.12
CA SER A 181 2.18 -17.55 -9.72
C SER A 181 2.19 -16.17 -9.04
N LEU A 182 2.79 -15.15 -9.67
CA LEU A 182 2.81 -13.80 -9.12
C LEU A 182 1.51 -13.04 -9.37
N LYS A 183 0.69 -13.48 -10.34
CA LYS A 183 -0.62 -12.85 -10.61
C LYS A 183 -1.63 -13.17 -9.51
N SER A 184 -2.55 -12.24 -9.29
CA SER A 184 -3.83 -12.53 -8.66
C SER A 184 -4.74 -13.32 -9.62
N THR A 185 -5.69 -14.06 -9.07
CA THR A 185 -6.80 -14.66 -9.82
C THR A 185 -7.93 -13.66 -10.11
N ARG A 186 -7.87 -12.48 -9.51
CA ARG A 186 -8.86 -11.41 -9.64
C ARG A 186 -8.51 -10.46 -10.79
N ALA A 187 -9.54 -9.85 -11.35
CA ALA A 187 -9.38 -8.78 -12.32
C ALA A 187 -9.11 -7.43 -11.61
N HIS A 188 -8.37 -6.58 -12.27
CA HIS A 188 -8.24 -5.15 -11.92
C HIS A 188 -9.46 -4.41 -12.49
N THR A 189 -10.20 -3.68 -11.66
CA THR A 189 -11.54 -3.18 -12.01
C THR A 189 -11.70 -1.67 -11.88
N HIS A 190 -10.70 -0.95 -11.35
CA HIS A 190 -10.79 0.46 -10.92
C HIS A 190 -11.90 0.67 -9.87
N HIS A 191 -12.10 -0.32 -9.01
CA HIS A 191 -12.90 -0.22 -7.80
C HIS A 191 -11.99 -0.49 -6.60
N ALA A 192 -11.81 0.50 -5.75
CA ALA A 192 -10.76 0.49 -4.72
C ALA A 192 -10.73 -0.79 -3.86
N LEU A 193 -11.88 -1.35 -3.49
CA LEU A 193 -11.91 -2.59 -2.69
C LEU A 193 -11.43 -3.81 -3.48
N ASP A 194 -11.89 -3.97 -4.72
CA ASP A 194 -11.52 -5.12 -5.54
C ASP A 194 -10.02 -5.09 -5.88
N ASP A 195 -9.52 -3.89 -6.19
CA ASP A 195 -8.12 -3.66 -6.56
C ASP A 195 -7.18 -3.77 -5.35
N ALA A 196 -7.61 -3.34 -4.15
CA ALA A 196 -6.87 -3.57 -2.92
C ALA A 196 -6.80 -5.06 -2.55
N ILE A 197 -7.85 -5.86 -2.82
CA ILE A 197 -7.84 -7.31 -2.61
C ILE A 197 -6.93 -8.00 -3.64
N GLU A 198 -7.05 -7.65 -4.94
CA GLU A 198 -6.17 -8.15 -5.99
C GLU A 198 -4.70 -7.90 -5.62
N GLN A 199 -4.40 -6.70 -5.20
CA GLN A 199 -3.07 -6.26 -4.81
C GLN A 199 -2.56 -6.98 -3.54
N ALA A 200 -3.42 -7.29 -2.56
CA ALA A 200 -3.07 -8.09 -1.39
C ALA A 200 -2.66 -9.53 -1.77
N GLU A 201 -3.34 -10.13 -2.76
CA GLU A 201 -2.95 -11.44 -3.31
C GLU A 201 -1.59 -11.37 -4.01
N ILE A 202 -1.37 -10.35 -4.86
CA ILE A 202 -0.07 -10.11 -5.53
C ILE A 202 1.02 -9.89 -4.48
N PHE A 203 0.76 -9.10 -3.45
CA PHE A 203 1.72 -8.85 -2.36
C PHE A 203 2.16 -10.16 -1.70
N ALA A 204 1.23 -11.02 -1.31
CA ALA A 204 1.55 -12.29 -0.67
C ALA A 204 2.36 -13.20 -1.63
N ASN A 205 1.98 -13.27 -2.91
CA ASN A 205 2.71 -14.03 -3.92
C ASN A 205 4.16 -13.51 -4.09
N VAL A 206 4.33 -12.20 -4.16
CA VAL A 206 5.66 -11.55 -4.29
C VAL A 206 6.47 -11.71 -3.01
N PHE A 207 5.83 -11.62 -1.84
CA PHE A 207 6.51 -11.78 -0.56
C PHE A 207 7.11 -13.19 -0.40
N GLU A 208 6.34 -14.22 -0.74
CA GLU A 208 6.72 -15.63 -0.67
C GLU A 208 7.68 -16.06 -1.79
N TRP A 209 7.69 -15.31 -2.91
CA TRP A 209 8.57 -15.63 -4.04
C TRP A 209 10.04 -15.36 -3.71
N GLU A 210 10.91 -16.34 -3.96
CA GLU A 210 12.36 -16.21 -3.71
C GLU A 210 13.08 -15.27 -4.71
N GLY A 211 12.45 -14.98 -5.85
CA GLY A 211 13.03 -14.15 -6.90
C GLY A 211 13.76 -14.94 -7.97
N THR A 212 14.34 -14.22 -8.94
CA THR A 212 15.08 -14.84 -10.07
C THR A 212 16.56 -15.04 -9.77
N ARG A 213 17.10 -14.45 -8.70
CA ARG A 213 18.54 -14.54 -8.35
C ARG A 213 18.95 -15.84 -7.65
N GLY A 214 18.03 -16.75 -7.35
CA GLY A 214 18.29 -18.03 -6.68
C GLY A 214 18.99 -19.10 -7.52
N GLY A 215 19.48 -18.80 -8.73
CA GLY A 215 19.97 -19.81 -9.67
C GLY A 215 21.30 -19.55 -10.38
N ALA A 216 22.11 -18.59 -9.94
CA ALA A 216 23.42 -18.41 -10.58
C ALA A 216 24.41 -17.66 -9.67
N TYR A 217 25.13 -18.37 -8.84
CA TYR A 217 26.53 -18.10 -8.49
C TYR A 217 27.24 -19.42 -8.23
#